data_55e4d04d7f064b4b2904f6dc1fc0d404
#
_entry.id   55e4d04d7f064b4b2904f6dc1fc0d404
#
_cell.length_a   1.000
_cell.length_b   1.000
_cell.length_c   1.000
_cell.angle_alpha   90.00
_cell.angle_beta   90.00
_cell.angle_gamma   90.00
#
_symmetry.space_group_name_H-M   'P 1'
#
loop_
_entity.id
_entity.type
_entity.pdbx_description
1 polymer ?
#
loop_
_entity_poly.entity_id
_entity_poly.type
_entity_poly.pdbx_seq_one_letter_code
_entity_poly.pdbx_strand_id
1 'polypeptide(L)'
;NNKVNEFGKEHVENYINSFDADFVFLQEAGYSSLGNPILEQMKYSFHNPIISFYSKYEIIEKGSIPFVSNGDAMYADVMVKGKRIRFVNVYLEPFQLHKSMVKPTDDLEENGTKAKSLVRRFMPIFKKHEEQVQILKNFIEKSPYPVILAGDFNSVPNSYEYYTISGVLKDCFLESGTGLATSFH
;
A
#
# COMPACT_ATOMS: atom_id res chain seq x y z
N ASN A 1 11.96 1.17 2.06
CA ASN A 1 13.16 1.54 2.81
C ASN A 1 14.35 0.62 2.54
N ASN A 2 14.15 -0.70 2.53
CA ASN A 2 15.25 -1.63 2.24
C ASN A 2 15.86 -1.42 0.85
N LYS A 3 15.04 -1.13 -0.16
CA LYS A 3 15.51 -0.86 -1.53
C LYS A 3 16.28 0.46 -1.63
N VAL A 4 15.85 1.50 -0.94
CA VAL A 4 16.58 2.78 -0.89
C VAL A 4 17.95 2.60 -0.21
N ASN A 5 18.03 1.78 0.83
CA ASN A 5 19.29 1.46 1.50
C ASN A 5 20.21 0.57 0.64
N GLU A 6 19.64 -0.30 -0.21
CA GLU A 6 20.37 -1.23 -1.07
C GLU A 6 20.90 -0.57 -2.34
N PHE A 7 20.08 0.28 -3.00
CA PHE A 7 20.41 0.88 -4.31
C PHE A 7 20.75 2.37 -4.24
N GLY A 8 20.55 3.00 -3.09
CA GLY A 8 20.68 4.44 -2.91
C GLY A 8 19.46 5.23 -3.42
N LYS A 9 19.30 6.41 -2.83
CA LYS A 9 18.16 7.30 -3.08
C LYS A 9 18.06 7.71 -4.56
N GLU A 10 19.17 8.10 -5.16
CA GLU A 10 19.24 8.56 -6.54
C GLU A 10 18.77 7.49 -7.55
N HIS A 11 19.10 6.22 -7.31
CA HIS A 11 18.64 5.14 -8.18
C HIS A 11 17.11 4.97 -8.16
N VAL A 12 16.50 5.04 -6.99
CA VAL A 12 15.04 4.96 -6.83
C VAL A 12 14.35 6.16 -7.48
N GLU A 13 14.90 7.36 -7.31
CA GLU A 13 14.39 8.59 -7.94
C GLU A 13 14.46 8.52 -9.47
N ASN A 14 15.58 8.12 -10.02
CA ASN A 14 15.75 7.94 -11.46
C ASN A 14 14.78 6.89 -12.02
N TYR A 15 14.59 5.79 -11.31
CA TYR A 15 13.64 4.76 -11.70
C TYR A 15 12.20 5.30 -11.75
N ILE A 16 11.74 6.00 -10.71
CA ILE A 16 10.40 6.60 -10.69
C ILE A 16 10.23 7.64 -11.80
N ASN A 17 11.24 8.51 -11.99
CA ASN A 17 11.21 9.54 -13.02
C ASN A 17 11.15 8.97 -14.45
N SER A 18 11.69 7.77 -14.67
CA SER A 18 11.67 7.11 -15.99
C SER A 18 10.26 6.77 -16.49
N PHE A 19 9.26 6.72 -15.61
CA PHE A 19 7.87 6.41 -15.96
C PHE A 19 7.03 7.63 -16.36
N ASP A 20 7.53 8.85 -16.17
CA ASP A 20 6.74 10.09 -16.37
C ASP A 20 5.33 10.03 -15.76
N ALA A 21 5.22 9.44 -14.57
CA ALA A 21 3.96 9.18 -13.89
C ALA A 21 3.23 10.48 -13.55
N ASP A 22 1.91 10.48 -13.61
CA ASP A 22 1.07 11.60 -13.13
C ASP A 22 0.85 11.58 -11.61
N PHE A 23 0.89 10.37 -11.02
CA PHE A 23 0.69 10.11 -9.60
C PHE A 23 1.71 9.09 -9.09
N VAL A 24 2.20 9.30 -7.87
CA VAL A 24 3.11 8.35 -7.21
C VAL A 24 2.62 8.08 -5.79
N PHE A 25 2.51 6.81 -5.45
CA PHE A 25 2.17 6.32 -4.12
C PHE A 25 3.38 5.59 -3.55
N LEU A 26 3.75 5.94 -2.33
CA LEU A 26 4.87 5.31 -1.64
C LEU A 26 4.42 4.82 -0.28
N GLN A 27 4.90 3.64 0.11
CA GLN A 27 4.74 3.05 1.42
C GLN A 27 6.12 2.81 2.02
N GLU A 28 6.23 2.90 3.36
CA GLU A 28 7.50 2.80 4.10
C GLU A 28 8.58 3.77 3.63
N ALA A 29 8.19 4.87 3.00
CA ALA A 29 9.12 5.85 2.43
C ALA A 29 9.84 6.70 3.50
N GLY A 30 9.35 6.68 4.74
CA GLY A 30 9.88 7.48 5.84
C GLY A 30 9.74 8.99 5.60
N TYR A 31 10.39 9.79 6.44
CA TYR A 31 10.51 11.25 6.24
C TYR A 31 11.56 11.63 5.18
N SER A 32 12.27 10.66 4.62
CA SER A 32 13.19 10.97 3.53
C SER A 32 12.35 11.44 2.35
N SER A 33 12.25 12.75 2.19
CA SER A 33 11.82 13.31 0.93
C SER A 33 12.60 12.61 -0.16
N LEU A 34 11.92 11.86 -1.02
CA LEU A 34 12.49 11.53 -2.32
C LEU A 34 12.91 12.86 -2.92
N GLY A 35 14.12 12.94 -3.44
CA GLY A 35 14.78 14.19 -3.74
C GLY A 35 14.09 15.10 -4.72
N ASN A 36 14.69 16.26 -4.91
CA ASN A 36 14.21 17.34 -5.76
C ASN A 36 13.66 16.94 -7.14
N PRO A 37 14.20 15.95 -7.90
CA PRO A 37 13.67 15.63 -9.22
C PRO A 37 12.23 15.21 -9.23
N ILE A 38 11.77 14.43 -8.23
CA ILE A 38 10.35 14.04 -8.14
C ILE A 38 9.51 15.24 -7.70
N LEU A 39 9.99 16.07 -6.79
CA LEU A 39 9.30 17.27 -6.33
C LEU A 39 9.19 18.33 -7.44
N GLU A 40 10.15 18.43 -8.37
CA GLU A 40 10.08 19.34 -9.50
C GLU A 40 8.98 18.96 -10.51
N GLN A 41 8.78 17.66 -10.75
CA GLN A 41 7.71 17.18 -11.62
C GLN A 41 6.36 17.10 -10.91
N MET A 42 6.34 16.73 -9.62
CA MET A 42 5.17 16.57 -8.78
C MET A 42 4.92 17.85 -7.99
N LYS A 43 4.05 18.72 -8.51
CA LYS A 43 3.78 20.03 -7.90
C LYS A 43 3.07 19.95 -6.56
N TYR A 44 2.38 18.86 -6.31
CA TYR A 44 1.56 18.66 -5.11
C TYR A 44 1.93 17.38 -4.40
N SER A 45 1.92 17.41 -3.07
CA SER A 45 2.19 16.23 -2.26
C SER A 45 1.40 16.23 -0.95
N PHE A 46 1.18 15.05 -0.45
CA PHE A 46 0.68 14.80 0.89
C PHE A 46 1.39 13.56 1.46
N HIS A 47 1.98 13.69 2.63
CA HIS A 47 2.78 12.61 3.24
C HIS A 47 2.72 12.66 4.75
N ASN A 48 2.97 11.52 5.34
CA ASN A 48 3.24 11.31 6.76
C ASN A 48 4.48 10.40 6.90
N PRO A 49 4.85 9.96 8.13
CA PRO A 49 6.05 9.12 8.32
C PRO A 49 6.05 7.79 7.57
N ILE A 50 4.90 7.25 7.22
CA ILE A 50 4.76 5.88 6.69
C ILE A 50 4.45 5.91 5.19
N ILE A 51 3.49 6.73 4.76
CA ILE A 51 3.00 6.75 3.39
C ILE A 51 3.06 8.14 2.77
N SER A 52 3.23 8.20 1.46
CA SER A 52 3.32 9.45 0.71
C SER A 52 2.55 9.36 -0.60
N PHE A 53 1.94 10.48 -0.99
CA PHE A 53 1.25 10.67 -2.24
C PHE A 53 1.79 11.91 -2.95
N TYR A 54 2.10 11.79 -4.23
CA TYR A 54 2.57 12.89 -5.09
C TYR A 54 1.70 12.98 -6.34
N SER A 55 1.48 14.21 -6.82
CA SER A 55 0.61 14.49 -7.96
C SER A 55 1.15 15.63 -8.81
N LYS A 56 1.05 15.51 -10.13
CA LYS A 56 1.20 16.65 -11.06
C LYS A 56 -0.02 17.59 -11.03
N TYR A 57 -1.17 17.10 -10.58
CA TYR A 57 -2.45 17.81 -10.53
C TYR A 57 -2.75 18.34 -9.14
N GLU A 58 -3.58 19.39 -9.09
CA GLU A 58 -3.96 20.07 -7.86
C GLU A 58 -4.72 19.15 -6.89
N ILE A 59 -4.25 19.10 -5.63
CA ILE A 59 -4.94 18.45 -4.53
C ILE A 59 -5.93 19.44 -3.93
N ILE A 60 -7.22 19.18 -4.06
CA ILE A 60 -8.31 20.03 -3.59
C ILE A 60 -8.61 19.78 -2.11
N GLU A 61 -8.55 18.50 -1.70
CA GLU A 61 -8.81 18.08 -0.33
C GLU A 61 -7.93 16.87 -0.01
N LYS A 62 -7.52 16.75 1.24
CA LYS A 62 -6.69 15.63 1.70
C LYS A 62 -6.90 15.36 3.18
N GLY A 63 -6.70 14.12 3.59
CA GLY A 63 -6.80 13.73 4.99
C GLY A 63 -6.35 12.31 5.25
N SER A 64 -6.30 11.94 6.54
CA SER A 64 -6.02 10.58 6.97
C SER A 64 -7.31 9.79 7.14
N ILE A 65 -7.25 8.50 6.87
CA ILE A 65 -8.30 7.54 7.19
C ILE A 65 -7.85 6.80 8.45
N PRO A 66 -8.43 7.09 9.63
CA PRO A 66 -7.88 6.59 10.89
C PRO A 66 -8.09 5.07 11.03
N PHE A 67 -7.00 4.36 11.23
CA PHE A 67 -7.00 2.97 11.69
C PHE A 67 -6.86 2.91 13.21
N VAL A 68 -7.43 1.87 13.82
CA VAL A 68 -7.34 1.63 15.26
C VAL A 68 -6.01 0.97 15.65
N SER A 69 -5.30 0.40 14.67
CA SER A 69 -4.05 -0.34 14.81
C SER A 69 -2.91 0.31 14.02
N ASN A 70 -1.75 -0.33 14.04
CA ASN A 70 -0.61 0.13 13.24
C ASN A 70 -0.89 0.10 11.77
N GLY A 71 -0.62 0.46 10.86
CA GLY A 71 -1.01 0.64 9.47
C GLY A 71 -1.36 2.10 9.25
N ASP A 72 -1.56 2.46 8.03
CA ASP A 72 -1.86 3.84 7.70
C ASP A 72 -2.69 3.93 6.42
N ALA A 73 -3.56 4.91 6.36
CA ALA A 73 -4.28 5.23 5.13
C ALA A 73 -4.52 6.73 5.03
N MET A 74 -4.38 7.24 3.81
CA MET A 74 -4.66 8.63 3.50
C MET A 74 -5.46 8.75 2.20
N TYR A 75 -6.15 9.85 2.04
CA TYR A 75 -6.79 10.20 0.78
C TYR A 75 -6.39 11.59 0.30
N ALA A 76 -6.44 11.77 -1.01
CA ALA A 76 -6.30 13.06 -1.68
C ALA A 76 -7.35 13.14 -2.81
N ASP A 77 -8.17 14.16 -2.77
CA ASP A 77 -9.08 14.49 -3.86
C ASP A 77 -8.37 15.43 -4.83
N VAL A 78 -8.23 14.99 -6.05
CA VAL A 78 -7.42 15.66 -7.07
C VAL A 78 -8.29 16.05 -8.26
N MET A 79 -8.05 17.24 -8.80
CA MET A 79 -8.70 17.72 -10.02
C MET A 79 -7.96 17.27 -11.26
N VAL A 80 -8.46 16.24 -11.93
CA VAL A 80 -7.85 15.64 -13.12
C VAL A 80 -8.72 15.99 -14.35
N LYS A 81 -8.21 16.86 -15.23
CA LYS A 81 -8.91 17.25 -16.46
C LYS A 81 -10.38 17.64 -16.23
N GLY A 82 -10.63 18.43 -15.17
CA GLY A 82 -11.96 18.91 -14.81
C GLY A 82 -12.86 17.92 -14.06
N LYS A 83 -12.34 16.75 -13.68
CA LYS A 83 -13.05 15.77 -12.85
C LYS A 83 -12.34 15.59 -11.52
N ARG A 84 -13.10 15.59 -10.44
CA ARG A 84 -12.58 15.29 -9.10
C ARG A 84 -12.52 13.79 -8.91
N ILE A 85 -11.34 13.27 -8.58
CA ILE A 85 -11.05 11.86 -8.34
C ILE A 85 -10.42 11.75 -6.96
N ARG A 86 -10.86 10.77 -6.17
CA ARG A 86 -10.31 10.46 -4.86
C ARG A 86 -9.23 9.38 -5.00
N PHE A 87 -8.02 9.73 -4.62
CA PHE A 87 -6.91 8.80 -4.53
C PHE A 87 -6.73 8.38 -3.07
N VAL A 88 -6.63 7.08 -2.83
CA VAL A 88 -6.42 6.51 -1.51
C VAL A 88 -5.11 5.74 -1.51
N ASN A 89 -4.21 6.09 -0.59
CA ASN A 89 -2.96 5.36 -0.34
C ASN A 89 -3.11 4.58 0.97
N VAL A 90 -2.78 3.29 0.95
CA VAL A 90 -2.94 2.42 2.11
C VAL A 90 -1.66 1.63 2.39
N TYR A 91 -1.42 1.41 3.68
CA TYR A 91 -0.42 0.49 4.21
C TYR A 91 -1.07 -0.28 5.36
N LEU A 92 -1.44 -1.55 5.12
CA LEU A 92 -2.05 -2.37 6.16
C LEU A 92 -0.98 -2.87 7.15
N GLU A 93 -1.41 -3.29 8.33
CA GLU A 93 -0.56 -3.81 9.40
C GLU A 93 0.44 -4.85 8.86
N PRO A 94 1.76 -4.68 9.01
CA PRO A 94 2.72 -5.66 8.52
C PRO A 94 2.79 -6.91 9.39
N PHE A 95 2.96 -8.08 8.78
CA PHE A 95 3.12 -9.35 9.51
C PHE A 95 4.44 -9.48 10.25
N GLN A 96 5.43 -8.61 10.00
CA GLN A 96 6.76 -8.64 10.62
C GLN A 96 7.41 -10.03 10.53
N LEU A 97 7.38 -10.62 9.35
CA LEU A 97 7.95 -11.94 9.08
C LEU A 97 9.48 -11.88 9.03
N HIS A 98 10.13 -12.66 9.88
CA HIS A 98 11.57 -12.92 9.76
C HIS A 98 11.80 -14.24 9.01
N LYS A 99 12.77 -14.26 8.10
CA LYS A 99 13.10 -15.46 7.29
C LYS A 99 13.34 -16.72 8.14
N SER A 100 13.89 -16.57 9.35
CA SER A 100 14.10 -17.68 10.28
C SER A 100 12.82 -18.35 10.77
N MET A 101 11.69 -17.66 10.75
CA MET A 101 10.40 -18.18 11.22
C MET A 101 9.72 -19.10 10.20
N VAL A 102 10.03 -18.92 8.92
CA VAL A 102 9.40 -19.65 7.80
C VAL A 102 10.32 -20.71 7.18
N LYS A 103 11.60 -20.75 7.58
CA LYS A 103 12.50 -21.81 7.08
C LYS A 103 12.10 -23.16 7.66
N PRO A 104 11.76 -24.15 6.80
CA PRO A 104 11.53 -25.51 7.26
C PRO A 104 12.85 -26.12 7.79
N THR A 105 12.71 -27.01 8.73
CA THR A 105 13.82 -27.88 9.22
C THR A 105 13.58 -29.32 8.77
N ASP A 106 14.57 -30.17 8.91
CA ASP A 106 14.43 -31.60 8.59
C ASP A 106 13.56 -32.34 9.63
N ASP A 107 13.21 -31.70 10.74
CA ASP A 107 12.38 -32.25 11.81
C ASP A 107 10.91 -31.87 11.61
N LEU A 108 10.04 -32.89 11.42
CA LEU A 108 8.60 -32.72 11.21
C LEU A 108 7.87 -32.22 12.46
N GLU A 109 8.30 -32.60 13.67
CA GLU A 109 7.68 -32.12 14.92
C GLU A 109 8.00 -30.64 15.15
N GLU A 110 9.27 -30.25 14.88
CA GLU A 110 9.68 -28.85 14.94
C GLU A 110 8.91 -27.99 13.93
N ASN A 111 8.75 -28.48 12.71
CA ASN A 111 7.94 -27.79 11.68
C ASN A 111 6.48 -27.63 12.09
N GLY A 112 5.87 -28.65 12.70
CA GLY A 112 4.52 -28.59 13.24
C GLY A 112 4.37 -27.56 14.36
N THR A 113 5.35 -27.46 15.24
CA THR A 113 5.39 -26.47 16.33
C THR A 113 5.59 -25.06 15.78
N LYS A 114 6.47 -24.87 14.80
CA LYS A 114 6.66 -23.60 14.08
C LYS A 114 5.38 -23.15 13.40
N ALA A 115 4.67 -24.01 12.68
CA ALA A 115 3.42 -23.69 12.02
C ALA A 115 2.34 -23.22 13.00
N LYS A 116 2.15 -23.91 14.12
CA LYS A 116 1.22 -23.51 15.19
C LYS A 116 1.58 -22.14 15.79
N SER A 117 2.87 -21.89 16.01
CA SER A 117 3.39 -20.62 16.51
C SER A 117 3.11 -19.47 15.52
N LEU A 118 3.32 -19.70 14.23
CA LEU A 118 3.03 -18.73 13.17
C LEU A 118 1.54 -18.40 13.12
N VAL A 119 0.68 -19.40 13.12
CA VAL A 119 -0.79 -19.18 13.14
C VAL A 119 -1.19 -18.35 14.35
N ARG A 120 -0.72 -18.70 15.56
CA ARG A 120 -1.02 -17.95 16.79
C ARG A 120 -0.55 -16.51 16.73
N ARG A 121 0.59 -16.24 16.08
CA ARG A 121 1.15 -14.90 15.90
C ARG A 121 0.36 -14.07 14.89
N PHE A 122 -0.12 -14.71 13.80
CA PHE A 122 -0.80 -14.00 12.71
C PHE A 122 -2.28 -13.74 12.97
N MET A 123 -2.93 -14.57 13.77
CA MET A 123 -4.36 -14.38 14.09
C MET A 123 -4.72 -12.96 14.58
N PRO A 124 -3.95 -12.31 15.46
CA PRO A 124 -4.22 -10.93 15.84
C PRO A 124 -4.05 -9.94 14.67
N ILE A 125 -3.10 -10.20 13.75
CA ILE A 125 -2.85 -9.33 12.59
C ILE A 125 -4.01 -9.48 11.59
N PHE A 126 -4.49 -10.68 11.32
CA PHE A 126 -5.68 -10.89 10.48
C PHE A 126 -6.91 -10.16 11.00
N LYS A 127 -7.13 -10.13 12.32
CA LYS A 127 -8.22 -9.35 12.91
C LYS A 127 -8.07 -7.84 12.67
N LYS A 128 -6.85 -7.33 12.79
CA LYS A 128 -6.56 -5.92 12.47
C LYS A 128 -6.79 -5.62 11.00
N HIS A 129 -6.37 -6.50 10.10
CA HIS A 129 -6.64 -6.38 8.67
C HIS A 129 -8.13 -6.34 8.38
N GLU A 130 -8.92 -7.24 9.01
CA GLU A 130 -10.38 -7.24 8.89
C GLU A 130 -10.98 -5.87 9.25
N GLU A 131 -10.58 -5.30 10.40
CA GLU A 131 -11.03 -3.97 10.82
C GLU A 131 -10.58 -2.87 9.85
N GLN A 132 -9.32 -2.89 9.41
CA GLN A 132 -8.74 -1.90 8.50
C GLN A 132 -9.45 -1.90 7.14
N VAL A 133 -9.67 -3.08 6.54
CA VAL A 133 -10.34 -3.14 5.24
C VAL A 133 -11.83 -2.82 5.31
N GLN A 134 -12.50 -3.07 6.44
CA GLN A 134 -13.87 -2.61 6.65
C GLN A 134 -13.96 -1.09 6.75
N ILE A 135 -13.00 -0.44 7.41
CA ILE A 135 -12.90 1.02 7.44
C ILE A 135 -12.69 1.57 6.03
N LEU A 136 -11.75 1.00 5.26
CA LEU A 136 -11.49 1.37 3.86
C LEU A 136 -12.73 1.19 2.99
N LYS A 137 -13.37 0.03 3.04
CA LYS A 137 -14.60 -0.26 2.30
C LYS A 137 -15.66 0.80 2.57
N ASN A 138 -15.96 1.06 3.84
CA ASN A 138 -16.95 2.06 4.24
C ASN A 138 -16.57 3.47 3.74
N PHE A 139 -15.29 3.82 3.76
CA PHE A 139 -14.81 5.11 3.26
C PHE A 139 -14.96 5.22 1.74
N ILE A 140 -14.66 4.16 1.01
CA ILE A 140 -14.80 4.08 -0.46
C ILE A 140 -16.27 4.17 -0.87
N GLU A 141 -17.15 3.39 -0.26
CA GLU A 141 -18.60 3.38 -0.56
C GLU A 141 -19.28 4.73 -0.31
N LYS A 142 -18.78 5.49 0.67
CA LYS A 142 -19.29 6.85 0.98
C LYS A 142 -18.67 7.95 0.13
N SER A 143 -17.72 7.63 -0.73
CA SER A 143 -17.05 8.63 -1.55
C SER A 143 -18.02 9.22 -2.59
N PRO A 144 -18.16 10.56 -2.67
CA PRO A 144 -18.95 11.19 -3.72
C PRO A 144 -18.22 11.24 -5.08
N TYR A 145 -16.97 10.76 -5.13
CA TYR A 145 -16.13 10.80 -6.31
C TYR A 145 -15.66 9.40 -6.68
N PRO A 146 -15.29 9.15 -7.95
CA PRO A 146 -14.58 7.93 -8.33
C PRO A 146 -13.33 7.74 -7.48
N VAL A 147 -13.07 6.51 -7.05
CA VAL A 147 -11.95 6.17 -6.17
C VAL A 147 -10.92 5.35 -6.92
N ILE A 148 -9.64 5.72 -6.74
CA ILE A 148 -8.46 4.92 -7.09
C ILE A 148 -7.74 4.59 -5.79
N LEU A 149 -7.63 3.30 -5.49
CA LEU A 149 -6.94 2.78 -4.32
C LEU A 149 -5.65 2.09 -4.76
N ALA A 150 -4.55 2.47 -4.13
CA ALA A 150 -3.25 1.83 -4.30
C ALA A 150 -2.51 1.75 -2.97
N GLY A 151 -1.61 0.78 -2.82
CA GLY A 151 -0.81 0.67 -1.60
C GLY A 151 -0.30 -0.74 -1.34
N ASP A 152 0.26 -0.92 -0.15
CA ASP A 152 0.70 -2.22 0.36
C ASP A 152 -0.36 -2.82 1.30
N PHE A 153 -1.04 -3.83 0.82
CA PHE A 153 -2.06 -4.53 1.60
C PHE A 153 -1.49 -5.57 2.55
N ASN A 154 -0.19 -5.83 2.50
CA ASN A 154 0.45 -6.89 3.28
C ASN A 154 -0.36 -8.21 3.26
N SER A 155 -0.95 -8.53 2.11
CA SER A 155 -1.85 -9.68 1.93
C SER A 155 -1.71 -10.28 0.54
N VAL A 156 -2.33 -11.42 0.32
CA VAL A 156 -2.27 -12.16 -0.95
C VAL A 156 -3.59 -12.05 -1.72
N PRO A 157 -3.60 -12.30 -3.04
CA PRO A 157 -4.79 -12.15 -3.88
C PRO A 157 -6.00 -13.01 -3.47
N ASN A 158 -5.79 -14.06 -2.69
CA ASN A 158 -6.88 -14.93 -2.18
C ASN A 158 -7.21 -14.67 -0.71
N SER A 159 -6.99 -13.44 -0.25
CA SER A 159 -7.23 -13.05 1.14
C SER A 159 -8.61 -12.41 1.35
N TYR A 160 -9.02 -12.31 2.60
CA TYR A 160 -10.22 -11.58 2.99
C TYR A 160 -10.16 -10.10 2.57
N GLU A 161 -8.98 -9.47 2.69
CA GLU A 161 -8.70 -8.09 2.31
C GLU A 161 -8.98 -7.88 0.83
N TYR A 162 -8.45 -8.77 0.00
CA TYR A 162 -8.65 -8.71 -1.44
C TYR A 162 -10.13 -8.80 -1.82
N TYR A 163 -10.86 -9.82 -1.31
CA TYR A 163 -12.27 -10.00 -1.64
C TYR A 163 -13.15 -8.87 -1.09
N THR A 164 -12.80 -8.30 0.05
CA THR A 164 -13.54 -7.18 0.64
C THR A 164 -13.43 -5.93 -0.23
N ILE A 165 -12.22 -5.60 -0.71
CA ILE A 165 -11.98 -4.42 -1.55
C ILE A 165 -12.44 -4.64 -2.99
N SER A 166 -12.22 -5.81 -3.58
CA SER A 166 -12.69 -6.13 -4.94
C SER A 166 -14.23 -6.20 -5.05
N GLY A 167 -14.92 -6.31 -3.91
CA GLY A 167 -16.37 -6.18 -3.85
C GLY A 167 -16.88 -4.75 -4.11
N VAL A 168 -16.03 -3.74 -4.00
CA VAL A 168 -16.40 -2.31 -4.17
C VAL A 168 -15.55 -1.57 -5.21
N LEU A 169 -14.39 -2.10 -5.58
CA LEU A 169 -13.50 -1.57 -6.61
C LEU A 169 -13.12 -2.66 -7.61
N LYS A 170 -12.85 -2.26 -8.84
CA LYS A 170 -12.31 -3.16 -9.87
C LYS A 170 -10.81 -3.32 -9.69
N ASP A 171 -10.32 -4.54 -9.82
CA ASP A 171 -8.90 -4.83 -9.86
C ASP A 171 -8.35 -4.50 -11.26
N CYS A 172 -7.49 -3.50 -11.34
CA CYS A 172 -6.90 -3.04 -12.61
C CYS A 172 -6.05 -4.13 -13.28
N PHE A 173 -5.43 -5.02 -12.49
CA PHE A 173 -4.65 -6.11 -13.07
C PHE A 173 -5.54 -7.15 -13.72
N LEU A 174 -6.67 -7.53 -13.11
CA LEU A 174 -7.62 -8.46 -13.71
C LEU A 174 -8.30 -7.88 -14.96
N GLU A 175 -8.53 -6.58 -15.00
CA GLU A 175 -9.20 -5.91 -16.13
C GLU A 175 -8.26 -5.74 -17.34
N SER A 176 -6.96 -5.50 -17.13
CA SER A 176 -6.05 -5.06 -18.20
C SER A 176 -4.61 -5.58 -18.06
N GLY A 177 -4.31 -6.32 -17.02
CA GLY A 177 -2.96 -6.83 -16.75
C GLY A 177 -2.61 -8.07 -17.56
N THR A 178 -1.32 -8.36 -17.64
CA THR A 178 -0.77 -9.58 -18.25
C THR A 178 0.31 -10.17 -17.33
N GLY A 179 0.48 -11.49 -17.34
CA GLY A 179 1.50 -12.19 -16.55
C GLY A 179 1.00 -12.65 -15.18
N LEU A 180 1.90 -12.82 -14.22
CA LEU A 180 1.63 -13.47 -12.93
C LEU A 180 1.15 -12.53 -11.80
N ALA A 181 1.04 -11.24 -12.04
CA ALA A 181 0.60 -10.23 -11.04
C ALA A 181 1.42 -10.20 -9.73
N THR A 182 2.65 -10.68 -9.73
CA THR A 182 3.49 -10.63 -8.54
C THR A 182 4.10 -9.26 -8.37
N SER A 183 3.85 -8.60 -7.24
CA SER A 183 4.39 -7.28 -6.90
C SER A 183 5.55 -7.36 -5.89
N PHE A 184 5.76 -8.51 -5.26
CA PHE A 184 6.82 -8.77 -4.29
C PHE A 184 7.48 -10.14 -4.56
N HIS A 185 8.83 -10.19 -4.51
CA HIS A 185 9.65 -11.39 -4.73
C HIS A 185 10.58 -11.67 -3.54
#